data_258b502350966b320995978307b0b2cd
#
_entry.id   258b502350966b320995978307b0b2cd
#
_cell.length_a   1.000
_cell.length_b   1.000
_cell.length_c   1.000
_cell.angle_alpha   90.00
_cell.angle_beta   90.00
_cell.angle_gamma   90.00
#
_symmetry.space_group_name_H-M   'P 1'
#
loop_
_entity.id
_entity.type
_entity.pdbx_description
1 polymer ?
#
loop_
_entity_poly.entity_id
_entity_poly.type
_entity_poly.pdbx_seq_one_letter_code
_entity_poly.pdbx_strand_id
1 'polypeptide(L)'
;GDKGILRYRGYPIEQLAERSTFLEVAYLLINGELPSPTELDAFITRVNRHTLVHEDFRTFMGTFPRNAHPMAVMSSAINALSTFYPESLDPFDDETIELATVLLLAKSRTITSYLHRRRVGEPLLYPDYSRGYVDDFLRMTFATPYQQYEADPVVVDALDKLLILHADHEQNCSTSTVR
;
A
#
# COMPACT_ATOMS: atom_id res chain seq x y z
N GLY A 1 -13.02 -8.62 -19.40
CA GLY A 1 -13.67 -8.72 -20.69
C GLY A 1 -14.23 -10.10 -20.99
N ASP A 2 -15.01 -10.22 -22.05
CA ASP A 2 -15.81 -11.43 -22.41
C ASP A 2 -15.02 -12.72 -22.63
N LYS A 3 -13.69 -12.65 -22.69
CA LYS A 3 -12.80 -13.81 -22.86
C LYS A 3 -12.08 -14.25 -21.59
N GLY A 4 -12.32 -13.60 -20.45
CA GLY A 4 -11.64 -13.93 -19.19
C GLY A 4 -10.12 -13.74 -19.21
N ILE A 5 -9.61 -12.87 -20.08
CA ILE A 5 -8.17 -12.57 -20.20
C ILE A 5 -7.89 -11.23 -19.51
N LEU A 6 -7.08 -11.24 -18.45
CA LEU A 6 -6.61 -10.06 -17.76
C LEU A 6 -5.15 -9.79 -18.16
N ARG A 7 -4.84 -8.53 -18.48
CA ARG A 7 -3.49 -8.07 -18.79
C ARG A 7 -3.25 -6.71 -18.14
N TYR A 8 -2.07 -6.54 -17.55
CA TYR A 8 -1.59 -5.25 -17.08
C TYR A 8 -0.51 -4.74 -18.05
N ARG A 9 -0.73 -3.60 -18.69
CA ARG A 9 0.20 -3.00 -19.67
C ARG A 9 0.69 -4.00 -20.75
N GLY A 10 -0.18 -4.97 -21.15
CA GLY A 10 0.13 -5.99 -22.15
C GLY A 10 0.66 -7.32 -21.58
N TYR A 11 1.11 -7.36 -20.32
CA TYR A 11 1.57 -8.58 -19.67
C TYR A 11 0.40 -9.42 -19.15
N PRO A 12 0.36 -10.74 -19.42
CA PRO A 12 -0.65 -11.62 -18.86
C PRO A 12 -0.57 -11.66 -17.34
N ILE A 13 -1.72 -11.64 -16.65
CA ILE A 13 -1.78 -11.62 -15.19
C ILE A 13 -1.12 -12.84 -14.56
N GLU A 14 -1.20 -14.00 -15.23
CA GLU A 14 -0.59 -15.24 -14.77
C GLU A 14 0.93 -15.12 -14.68
N GLN A 15 1.56 -14.46 -15.67
CA GLN A 15 3.00 -14.24 -15.67
C GLN A 15 3.43 -13.28 -14.55
N LEU A 16 2.66 -12.23 -14.34
CA LEU A 16 2.95 -11.25 -13.28
C LEU A 16 2.80 -11.89 -11.89
N ALA A 17 1.74 -12.66 -11.67
CA ALA A 17 1.52 -13.35 -10.39
C ALA A 17 2.56 -14.43 -10.08
N GLU A 18 3.14 -15.07 -11.12
CA GLU A 18 4.15 -16.11 -10.93
C GLU A 18 5.59 -15.58 -10.79
N ARG A 19 5.90 -14.43 -11.42
CA ARG A 19 7.29 -14.01 -11.64
C ARG A 19 7.62 -12.61 -11.12
N SER A 20 6.63 -11.86 -10.68
CA SER A 20 6.83 -10.49 -10.21
C SER A 20 6.39 -10.35 -8.76
N THR A 21 6.90 -9.33 -8.09
CA THR A 21 6.42 -8.86 -6.79
C THR A 21 5.36 -7.78 -6.97
N PHE A 22 4.58 -7.51 -5.93
CA PHE A 22 3.59 -6.43 -5.95
C PHE A 22 4.21 -5.07 -6.30
N LEU A 23 5.39 -4.74 -5.76
CA LEU A 23 6.04 -3.47 -6.07
C LEU A 23 6.54 -3.38 -7.52
N GLU A 24 6.97 -4.49 -8.15
CA GLU A 24 7.26 -4.51 -9.58
C GLU A 24 6.02 -4.24 -10.41
N VAL A 25 4.88 -4.85 -10.03
CA VAL A 25 3.61 -4.62 -10.73
C VAL A 25 3.09 -3.21 -10.49
N ALA A 26 3.24 -2.67 -9.28
CA ALA A 26 2.92 -1.27 -9.00
C ALA A 26 3.75 -0.33 -9.89
N TYR A 27 5.05 -0.56 -10.00
CA TYR A 27 5.92 0.19 -10.91
C TYR A 27 5.45 0.08 -12.36
N LEU A 28 5.15 -1.13 -12.84
CA LEU A 28 4.63 -1.37 -14.19
C LEU A 28 3.36 -0.56 -14.47
N LEU A 29 2.42 -0.54 -13.54
CA LEU A 29 1.15 0.18 -13.71
C LEU A 29 1.35 1.70 -13.74
N ILE A 30 2.25 2.21 -12.91
CA ILE A 30 2.58 3.65 -12.82
C ILE A 30 3.36 4.11 -14.05
N ASN A 31 4.44 3.42 -14.39
CA ASN A 31 5.42 3.85 -15.41
C ASN A 31 5.17 3.26 -16.80
N GLY A 32 4.33 2.24 -16.93
CA GLY A 32 3.96 1.64 -18.23
C GLY A 32 4.80 0.44 -18.67
N GLU A 33 5.95 0.20 -18.04
CA GLU A 33 6.88 -0.90 -18.33
C GLU A 33 7.49 -1.47 -17.04
N LEU A 34 7.96 -2.72 -17.09
CA LEU A 34 8.61 -3.35 -15.96
C LEU A 34 9.95 -2.66 -15.64
N PRO A 35 10.29 -2.51 -14.35
CA PRO A 35 11.54 -1.89 -13.95
C PRO A 35 12.74 -2.77 -14.28
N SER A 36 13.87 -2.14 -14.61
CA SER A 36 15.17 -2.77 -14.47
C SER A 36 15.49 -3.03 -12.99
N PRO A 37 16.45 -3.91 -12.66
CA PRO A 37 16.82 -4.15 -11.26
C PRO A 37 17.18 -2.87 -10.48
N THR A 38 17.89 -1.95 -11.12
CA THR A 38 18.28 -0.67 -10.50
C THR A 38 17.09 0.25 -10.24
N GLU A 39 16.14 0.32 -11.16
CA GLU A 39 14.90 1.10 -11.00
C GLU A 39 14.02 0.51 -9.92
N LEU A 40 13.92 -0.82 -9.85
CA LEU A 40 13.17 -1.51 -8.81
C LEU A 40 13.75 -1.21 -7.42
N ASP A 41 15.06 -1.32 -7.24
CA ASP A 41 15.74 -1.04 -5.98
C ASP A 41 15.53 0.43 -5.55
N ALA A 42 15.61 1.36 -6.49
CA ALA A 42 15.34 2.77 -6.23
C ALA A 42 13.87 3.00 -5.82
N PHE A 43 12.94 2.36 -6.50
CA PHE A 43 11.50 2.46 -6.19
C PHE A 43 11.16 1.85 -4.83
N ILE A 44 11.65 0.64 -4.52
CA ILE A 44 11.49 0.00 -3.20
C ILE A 44 12.05 0.89 -2.10
N THR A 45 13.24 1.44 -2.29
CA THR A 45 13.87 2.36 -1.33
C THR A 45 13.01 3.60 -1.10
N ARG A 46 12.48 4.19 -2.18
CA ARG A 46 11.60 5.36 -2.11
C ARG A 46 10.30 5.05 -1.36
N VAL A 47 9.63 3.95 -1.69
CA VAL A 47 8.42 3.50 -0.98
C VAL A 47 8.71 3.28 0.50
N ASN A 48 9.79 2.56 0.84
CA ASN A 48 10.14 2.28 2.23
C ASN A 48 10.41 3.55 3.05
N ARG A 49 11.11 4.53 2.49
CA ARG A 49 11.38 5.81 3.16
C ARG A 49 10.11 6.61 3.50
N HIS A 50 9.03 6.39 2.77
CA HIS A 50 7.76 7.08 2.97
C HIS A 50 6.74 6.29 3.80
N THR A 51 7.08 5.12 4.32
CA THR A 51 6.14 4.25 5.04
C THR A 51 5.74 4.79 6.41
N LEU A 52 6.65 5.49 7.10
CA LEU A 52 6.36 6.09 8.40
C LEU A 52 5.32 7.21 8.25
N VAL A 53 4.33 7.22 9.16
CA VAL A 53 3.36 8.31 9.29
C VAL A 53 3.75 9.25 10.41
N HIS A 54 3.34 10.52 10.32
CA HIS A 54 3.60 11.52 11.35
C HIS A 54 2.98 11.10 12.70
N GLU A 55 3.61 11.44 13.83
CA GLU A 55 3.09 11.08 15.16
C GLU A 55 1.72 11.70 15.45
N ASP A 56 1.48 12.93 15.01
CA ASP A 56 0.16 13.55 15.15
C ASP A 56 -0.91 12.81 14.33
N PHE A 57 -0.52 12.21 13.21
CA PHE A 57 -1.42 11.33 12.45
C PHE A 57 -1.81 10.08 13.24
N ARG A 58 -0.88 9.52 14.03
CA ARG A 58 -1.21 8.42 14.97
C ARG A 58 -2.22 8.88 16.02
N THR A 59 -2.05 10.09 16.55
CA THR A 59 -3.00 10.70 17.49
C THR A 59 -4.37 10.88 16.84
N PHE A 60 -4.42 11.40 15.61
CA PHE A 60 -5.65 11.52 14.83
C PHE A 60 -6.32 10.16 14.64
N MET A 61 -5.61 9.13 14.23
CA MET A 61 -6.14 7.77 14.13
C MET A 61 -6.68 7.28 15.48
N GLY A 62 -6.13 7.77 16.58
CA GLY A 62 -6.53 7.51 17.94
C GLY A 62 -7.93 8.02 18.32
N THR A 63 -8.49 8.97 17.61
CA THR A 63 -9.79 9.60 17.93
C THR A 63 -11.00 8.80 17.46
N PHE A 64 -10.83 7.89 16.48
CA PHE A 64 -11.94 7.09 15.99
C PHE A 64 -12.40 6.05 17.01
N PRO A 65 -13.71 5.72 17.08
CA PRO A 65 -14.20 4.60 17.87
C PRO A 65 -13.56 3.27 17.44
N ARG A 66 -13.26 2.38 18.39
CA ARG A 66 -12.62 1.08 18.08
C ARG A 66 -13.48 0.16 17.21
N ASN A 67 -14.80 0.30 17.31
CA ASN A 67 -15.78 -0.44 16.52
C ASN A 67 -16.20 0.25 15.22
N ALA A 68 -15.58 1.37 14.87
CA ALA A 68 -15.84 2.04 13.59
C ALA A 68 -15.57 1.11 12.41
N HIS A 69 -16.32 1.28 11.33
CA HIS A 69 -16.11 0.49 10.12
C HIS A 69 -14.73 0.82 9.52
N PRO A 70 -13.86 -0.18 9.26
CA PRO A 70 -12.46 0.06 8.87
C PRO A 70 -12.34 0.88 7.59
N MET A 71 -13.24 0.69 6.62
CA MET A 71 -13.21 1.47 5.37
C MET A 71 -13.57 2.94 5.59
N ALA A 72 -14.47 3.26 6.50
CA ALA A 72 -14.79 4.66 6.84
C ALA A 72 -13.58 5.36 7.48
N VAL A 73 -12.89 4.67 8.39
CA VAL A 73 -11.66 5.20 9.02
C VAL A 73 -10.54 5.31 7.99
N MET A 74 -10.37 4.30 7.11
CA MET A 74 -9.37 4.33 6.05
C MET A 74 -9.58 5.51 5.10
N SER A 75 -10.81 5.74 4.63
CA SER A 75 -11.15 6.87 3.77
C SER A 75 -10.84 8.21 4.45
N SER A 76 -11.21 8.36 5.73
CA SER A 76 -10.89 9.56 6.50
C SER A 76 -9.39 9.76 6.70
N ALA A 77 -8.66 8.67 6.94
CA ALA A 77 -7.21 8.68 7.12
C ALA A 77 -6.47 9.07 5.83
N ILE A 78 -6.86 8.49 4.70
CA ILE A 78 -6.28 8.84 3.39
C ILE A 78 -6.54 10.31 3.06
N ASN A 79 -7.76 10.81 3.30
CA ASN A 79 -8.07 12.22 3.08
C ASN A 79 -7.24 13.14 4.01
N ALA A 80 -7.09 12.77 5.29
CA ALA A 80 -6.30 13.53 6.25
C ALA A 80 -4.80 13.60 5.90
N LEU A 81 -4.26 12.64 5.15
CA LEU A 81 -2.85 12.71 4.70
C LEU A 81 -2.53 13.99 3.94
N SER A 82 -3.47 14.55 3.19
CA SER A 82 -3.30 15.80 2.46
C SER A 82 -2.89 16.98 3.37
N THR A 83 -3.30 16.96 4.63
CA THR A 83 -2.95 18.01 5.61
C THR A 83 -1.52 17.88 6.15
N PHE A 84 -0.92 16.70 6.04
CA PHE A 84 0.46 16.42 6.48
C PHE A 84 1.48 16.50 5.33
N TYR A 85 1.01 16.45 4.08
CA TYR A 85 1.83 16.44 2.87
C TYR A 85 1.26 17.40 1.82
N PRO A 86 1.18 18.71 2.14
CA PRO A 86 0.59 19.70 1.22
C PRO A 86 1.36 19.82 -0.11
N GLU A 87 2.64 19.45 -0.12
CA GLU A 87 3.47 19.40 -1.30
C GLU A 87 3.07 18.33 -2.32
N SER A 88 2.16 17.43 -1.95
CA SER A 88 1.67 16.34 -2.81
C SER A 88 0.30 16.60 -3.44
N LEU A 89 -0.17 17.85 -3.46
CA LEU A 89 -1.57 18.16 -3.80
C LEU A 89 -1.77 18.78 -5.19
N ASP A 90 -0.72 19.16 -5.91
CA ASP A 90 -0.88 19.70 -7.25
C ASP A 90 -1.14 18.58 -8.27
N PRO A 91 -2.37 18.48 -8.84
CA PRO A 91 -2.69 17.41 -9.79
C PRO A 91 -2.18 17.69 -11.22
N PHE A 92 -1.51 18.81 -11.46
CA PHE A 92 -1.01 19.22 -12.76
C PHE A 92 0.52 19.19 -12.84
N ASP A 93 1.20 18.86 -11.74
CA ASP A 93 2.64 18.71 -11.67
C ASP A 93 3.03 17.23 -11.55
N ASP A 94 3.81 16.73 -12.51
CA ASP A 94 4.16 15.31 -12.59
C ASP A 94 4.99 14.84 -11.39
N GLU A 95 5.87 15.68 -10.84
CA GLU A 95 6.67 15.33 -9.65
C GLU A 95 5.78 15.19 -8.42
N THR A 96 4.80 16.07 -8.29
CA THR A 96 3.80 16.04 -7.22
C THR A 96 2.91 14.81 -7.32
N ILE A 97 2.45 14.45 -8.52
CA ILE A 97 1.66 13.24 -8.78
C ILE A 97 2.45 11.98 -8.40
N GLU A 98 3.73 11.92 -8.80
CA GLU A 98 4.60 10.80 -8.46
C GLU A 98 4.80 10.70 -6.94
N LEU A 99 5.06 11.81 -6.26
CA LEU A 99 5.17 11.85 -4.80
C LEU A 99 3.88 11.38 -4.13
N ALA A 100 2.72 11.90 -4.54
CA ALA A 100 1.42 11.49 -4.01
C ALA A 100 1.18 9.99 -4.16
N THR A 101 1.52 9.43 -5.32
CA THR A 101 1.39 8.00 -5.61
C THR A 101 2.26 7.16 -4.66
N VAL A 102 3.52 7.53 -4.47
CA VAL A 102 4.44 6.86 -3.55
C VAL A 102 3.96 6.98 -2.10
N LEU A 103 3.50 8.17 -1.67
CA LEU A 103 2.96 8.39 -0.33
C LEU A 103 1.74 7.50 -0.06
N LEU A 104 0.79 7.43 -0.99
CA LEU A 104 -0.39 6.60 -0.86
C LEU A 104 -0.02 5.11 -0.80
N LEU A 105 0.82 4.64 -1.70
CA LEU A 105 1.29 3.25 -1.73
C LEU A 105 1.99 2.87 -0.42
N ALA A 106 2.90 3.70 0.05
CA ALA A 106 3.69 3.45 1.26
C ALA A 106 2.84 3.49 2.54
N LYS A 107 2.02 4.54 2.69
CA LYS A 107 1.29 4.80 3.94
C LYS A 107 0.02 3.97 4.09
N SER A 108 -0.62 3.53 2.99
CA SER A 108 -1.81 2.70 3.06
C SER A 108 -1.58 1.41 3.85
N ARG A 109 -0.43 0.75 3.68
CA ARG A 109 -0.10 -0.45 4.45
C ARG A 109 0.05 -0.16 5.95
N THR A 110 0.71 0.95 6.32
CA THR A 110 0.90 1.35 7.72
C THR A 110 -0.43 1.73 8.37
N ILE A 111 -1.27 2.49 7.66
CA ILE A 111 -2.60 2.88 8.12
C ILE A 111 -3.49 1.64 8.32
N THR A 112 -3.48 0.70 7.38
CA THR A 112 -4.25 -0.55 7.47
C THR A 112 -3.82 -1.37 8.67
N SER A 113 -2.52 -1.51 8.91
CA SER A 113 -1.98 -2.18 10.08
C SER A 113 -2.40 -1.48 11.38
N TYR A 114 -2.33 -0.16 11.44
CA TYR A 114 -2.77 0.63 12.60
C TYR A 114 -4.26 0.47 12.88
N LEU A 115 -5.10 0.41 11.85
CA LEU A 115 -6.53 0.15 11.99
C LEU A 115 -6.81 -1.20 12.65
N HIS A 116 -6.13 -2.25 12.21
CA HIS A 116 -6.27 -3.59 12.79
C HIS A 116 -5.85 -3.60 14.26
N ARG A 117 -4.62 -3.14 14.56
CA ARG A 117 -4.06 -3.15 15.91
C ARG A 117 -4.89 -2.32 16.89
N ARG A 118 -5.36 -1.18 16.45
CA ARG A 118 -6.25 -0.34 17.25
C ARG A 118 -7.57 -1.07 17.56
N ARG A 119 -8.14 -1.77 16.59
CA ARG A 119 -9.39 -2.52 16.77
C ARG A 119 -9.25 -3.63 17.81
N VAL A 120 -8.15 -4.36 17.78
CA VAL A 120 -7.86 -5.45 18.74
C VAL A 120 -7.26 -4.96 20.06
N GLY A 121 -6.91 -3.67 20.15
CA GLY A 121 -6.40 -3.06 21.38
C GLY A 121 -4.90 -3.29 21.63
N GLU A 122 -4.14 -3.56 20.57
CA GLU A 122 -2.70 -3.77 20.65
C GLU A 122 -1.90 -2.50 20.33
N PRO A 123 -0.64 -2.40 20.81
CA PRO A 123 0.23 -1.27 20.52
C PRO A 123 0.57 -1.19 19.05
N LEU A 124 0.64 0.03 18.51
CA LEU A 124 1.06 0.28 17.12
C LEU A 124 2.56 0.00 16.98
N LEU A 125 2.94 -0.62 15.85
CA LEU A 125 4.33 -0.92 15.52
C LEU A 125 4.80 0.00 14.38
N TYR A 126 6.04 0.46 14.50
CA TYR A 126 6.67 1.24 13.44
C TYR A 126 7.11 0.34 12.27
N PRO A 127 7.17 0.89 11.04
CA PRO A 127 7.73 0.19 9.90
C PRO A 127 9.19 -0.22 10.13
N ASP A 128 9.57 -1.36 9.58
CA ASP A 128 10.94 -1.85 9.52
C ASP A 128 11.43 -1.83 8.06
N TYR A 129 12.32 -0.91 7.74
CA TYR A 129 12.81 -0.69 6.38
C TYR A 129 13.73 -1.79 5.85
N SER A 130 14.17 -2.71 6.71
CA SER A 130 14.97 -3.86 6.32
C SER A 130 14.14 -5.01 5.73
N ARG A 131 12.81 -4.94 5.87
CA ARG A 131 11.88 -5.97 5.44
C ARG A 131 11.23 -5.64 4.09
N GLY A 132 10.79 -6.69 3.39
CA GLY A 132 9.97 -6.54 2.20
C GLY A 132 8.59 -5.92 2.50
N TYR A 133 7.95 -5.38 1.47
CA TYR A 133 6.69 -4.63 1.58
C TYR A 133 5.59 -5.43 2.29
N VAL A 134 5.35 -6.67 1.86
CA VAL A 134 4.31 -7.55 2.43
C VAL A 134 4.74 -8.13 3.77
N ASP A 135 6.00 -8.54 3.91
CA ASP A 135 6.52 -9.09 5.16
C ASP A 135 6.41 -8.08 6.31
N ASP A 136 6.83 -6.83 6.07
CA ASP A 136 6.69 -5.78 7.10
C ASP A 136 5.22 -5.42 7.38
N PHE A 137 4.34 -5.46 6.39
CA PHE A 137 2.90 -5.29 6.62
C PHE A 137 2.35 -6.35 7.57
N LEU A 138 2.70 -7.62 7.34
CA LEU A 138 2.27 -8.72 8.22
C LEU A 138 2.85 -8.56 9.62
N ARG A 139 4.13 -8.20 9.74
CA ARG A 139 4.76 -7.92 11.03
C ARG A 139 4.07 -6.76 11.75
N MET A 140 3.89 -5.62 11.11
CA MET A 140 3.20 -4.48 11.72
C MET A 140 1.77 -4.83 12.16
N THR A 141 1.11 -5.74 11.45
CA THR A 141 -0.28 -6.12 11.73
C THR A 141 -0.40 -7.15 12.85
N PHE A 142 0.46 -8.17 12.88
CA PHE A 142 0.27 -9.35 13.72
C PHE A 142 1.37 -9.60 14.76
N ALA A 143 2.51 -8.91 14.70
CA ALA A 143 3.56 -9.10 15.70
C ALA A 143 3.12 -8.64 17.09
N THR A 144 3.59 -9.36 18.11
CA THR A 144 3.37 -9.01 19.52
C THR A 144 4.65 -8.45 20.14
N PRO A 145 4.57 -7.52 21.12
CA PRO A 145 5.77 -6.89 21.69
C PRO A 145 6.72 -7.84 22.43
N TYR A 146 6.22 -9.01 22.80
CA TYR A 146 6.97 -9.98 23.63
C TYR A 146 7.51 -11.17 22.84
N GLN A 147 7.28 -11.21 21.52
CA GLN A 147 7.72 -12.32 20.68
C GLN A 147 8.28 -11.79 19.36
N GLN A 148 9.42 -12.34 18.92
CA GLN A 148 9.92 -12.08 17.60
C GLN A 148 8.94 -12.64 16.57
N TYR A 149 8.59 -11.80 15.59
CA TYR A 149 7.67 -12.17 14.52
C TYR A 149 8.46 -12.52 13.25
N GLU A 150 8.21 -13.71 12.75
CA GLU A 150 8.66 -14.17 11.45
C GLU A 150 7.41 -14.49 10.62
N ALA A 151 7.20 -13.78 9.52
CA ALA A 151 6.09 -14.09 8.62
C ALA A 151 6.36 -15.42 7.89
N ASP A 152 5.34 -16.27 7.81
CA ASP A 152 5.42 -17.48 6.99
C ASP A 152 5.63 -17.08 5.51
N PRO A 153 6.69 -17.55 4.84
CA PRO A 153 6.96 -17.22 3.44
C PRO A 153 5.80 -17.55 2.50
N VAL A 154 5.02 -18.61 2.80
CA VAL A 154 3.83 -18.98 2.01
C VAL A 154 2.74 -17.91 2.15
N VAL A 155 2.56 -17.36 3.35
CA VAL A 155 1.59 -16.28 3.60
C VAL A 155 2.04 -14.99 2.94
N VAL A 156 3.34 -14.66 3.00
CA VAL A 156 3.91 -13.50 2.31
C VAL A 156 3.67 -13.58 0.80
N ASP A 157 4.02 -14.72 0.18
CA ASP A 157 3.84 -14.96 -1.26
C ASP A 157 2.35 -14.92 -1.66
N ALA A 158 1.48 -15.54 -0.89
CA ALA A 158 0.04 -15.54 -1.16
C ALA A 158 -0.55 -14.13 -1.09
N LEU A 159 -0.17 -13.32 -0.09
CA LEU A 159 -0.65 -11.95 0.03
C LEU A 159 -0.08 -11.05 -1.07
N ASP A 160 1.19 -11.22 -1.44
CA ASP A 160 1.81 -10.49 -2.55
C ASP A 160 1.04 -10.74 -3.85
N LYS A 161 0.74 -12.00 -4.16
CA LYS A 161 -0.09 -12.38 -5.33
C LYS A 161 -1.50 -11.81 -5.26
N LEU A 162 -2.14 -11.81 -4.08
CA LEU A 162 -3.44 -11.19 -3.91
C LEU A 162 -3.41 -9.69 -4.20
N LEU A 163 -2.37 -8.98 -3.78
CA LEU A 163 -2.19 -7.57 -4.10
C LEU A 163 -1.99 -7.34 -5.60
N ILE A 164 -1.19 -8.19 -6.28
CA ILE A 164 -1.03 -8.16 -7.74
C ILE A 164 -2.37 -8.33 -8.45
N LEU A 165 -3.14 -9.34 -8.06
CA LEU A 165 -4.43 -9.65 -8.69
C LEU A 165 -5.49 -8.57 -8.48
N HIS A 166 -5.32 -7.70 -7.47
CA HIS A 166 -6.23 -6.61 -7.14
C HIS A 166 -5.65 -5.21 -7.46
N ALA A 167 -4.47 -5.13 -8.08
CA ALA A 167 -3.80 -3.86 -8.32
C ALA A 167 -4.53 -2.97 -9.34
N ASP A 168 -5.23 -3.55 -10.31
CA ASP A 168 -6.09 -2.85 -11.25
C ASP A 168 -7.41 -3.60 -11.44
N HIS A 169 -8.52 -2.91 -11.18
CA HIS A 169 -9.88 -3.46 -11.20
C HIS A 169 -10.82 -2.73 -12.16
N GLU A 170 -10.27 -2.14 -13.23
CA GLU A 170 -10.99 -1.22 -14.09
C GLU A 170 -11.47 0.05 -13.35
N GLN A 171 -12.32 0.84 -13.98
CA GLN A 171 -12.88 2.03 -13.33
C GLN A 171 -13.87 1.64 -12.23
N ASN A 172 -13.62 2.11 -11.01
CA ASN A 172 -14.58 1.96 -9.94
C ASN A 172 -15.86 2.75 -10.22
N CYS A 173 -16.92 2.46 -9.45
CA CYS A 173 -18.22 3.10 -9.60
C CYS A 173 -18.13 4.63 -9.49
N SER A 174 -17.31 5.15 -8.58
CA SER A 174 -17.13 6.60 -8.39
C SER A 174 -16.51 7.25 -9.61
N THR A 175 -15.46 6.67 -10.17
CA THR A 175 -14.79 7.18 -11.39
C THR A 175 -15.75 7.16 -12.57
N SER A 176 -16.53 6.08 -12.74
CA SER A 176 -17.50 5.96 -13.83
C SER A 176 -18.69 6.94 -13.69
N THR A 177 -19.01 7.36 -12.45
CA THR A 177 -20.09 8.31 -12.21
C THR A 177 -19.67 9.76 -12.46
N VAL A 178 -18.39 10.09 -12.22
CA VAL A 178 -17.86 11.45 -12.39
C VAL A 178 -17.42 11.73 -13.84
N ARG A 179 -17.13 10.71 -14.63
CA ARG A 179 -16.69 10.80 -16.02
C ARG A 179 -17.84 10.94 -17.00
#